data_03ad62b3bd3c1a682c2538312134848d
#
_entry.id   03ad62b3bd3c1a682c2538312134848d
#
_cell.length_a   1.000
_cell.length_b   1.000
_cell.length_c   1.000
_cell.angle_alpha   90.00
_cell.angle_beta   90.00
_cell.angle_gamma   90.00
#
_symmetry.space_group_name_H-M   'P 1'
#
loop_
_entity.id
_entity.type
_entity.pdbx_description
1 polymer ?
#
loop_
_entity_poly.entity_id
_entity_poly.type
_entity_poly.pdbx_seq_one_letter_code
_entity_poly.pdbx_strand_id
1 'polypeptide(L)'
;MNEKTLPRGMRNRNPGNIRRSKAKYLGEVTPSRDAAFKQFETMAWGYRAMFVLLDSYRRNGYRTIRQMISRYAPPIENHTENYIRCVAEWSGIGAEEPLNTQAGEMMIPIVAAMSRVENGRPAVLSEIGRASCRERV
;
A
#
# COMPACT_ATOMS: atom_id res chain seq x y z
N MET A 1 16.60 16.76 -3.57
CA MET A 1 16.98 15.51 -2.90
C MET A 1 17.38 14.48 -3.96
N ASN A 2 18.51 13.83 -3.77
CA ASN A 2 19.03 12.83 -4.69
C ASN A 2 18.18 11.56 -4.60
N GLU A 3 17.94 10.89 -5.73
CA GLU A 3 17.21 9.63 -5.76
C GLU A 3 17.77 8.58 -4.80
N LYS A 4 19.10 8.53 -4.64
CA LYS A 4 19.76 7.58 -3.73
C LYS A 4 19.41 7.76 -2.26
N THR A 5 18.89 8.94 -1.86
CA THR A 5 18.52 9.23 -0.48
C THR A 5 17.07 8.91 -0.18
N LEU A 6 16.28 8.56 -1.21
CA LEU A 6 14.88 8.20 -1.02
C LEU A 6 14.75 6.77 -0.50
N PRO A 7 13.74 6.50 0.33
CA PRO A 7 13.40 5.11 0.69
C PRO A 7 13.17 4.26 -0.55
N ARG A 8 13.45 2.97 -0.42
CA ARG A 8 13.36 2.02 -1.55
C ARG A 8 12.01 2.05 -2.25
N GLY A 9 10.91 2.09 -1.48
CA GLY A 9 9.57 2.14 -2.06
C GLY A 9 9.35 3.40 -2.89
N MET A 10 9.89 4.53 -2.46
CA MET A 10 9.73 5.77 -3.20
C MET A 10 10.60 5.79 -4.45
N ARG A 11 11.80 5.23 -4.39
CA ARG A 11 12.66 5.10 -5.58
C ARG A 11 12.00 4.25 -6.67
N ASN A 12 11.29 3.20 -6.26
CA ASN A 12 10.57 2.32 -7.17
C ASN A 12 9.21 2.85 -7.57
N ARG A 13 8.81 4.00 -7.01
CA ARG A 13 7.44 4.51 -7.13
C ARG A 13 6.41 3.44 -6.73
N ASN A 14 6.79 2.67 -5.73
CA ASN A 14 6.02 1.56 -5.15
C ASN A 14 5.90 1.81 -3.64
N PRO A 15 5.02 2.74 -3.23
CA PRO A 15 4.98 3.19 -1.84
C PRO A 15 4.58 2.13 -0.82
N GLY A 16 3.97 1.05 -1.26
CA GLY A 16 3.62 -0.08 -0.40
C GLY A 16 4.65 -1.21 -0.41
N ASN A 17 5.76 -1.06 -1.13
CA ASN A 17 6.75 -2.12 -1.28
C ASN A 17 6.11 -3.45 -1.70
N ILE A 18 5.22 -3.40 -2.70
CA ILE A 18 4.57 -4.60 -3.22
C ILE A 18 5.64 -5.49 -3.86
N ARG A 19 5.68 -6.74 -3.42
CA ARG A 19 6.68 -7.69 -3.91
C ARG A 19 6.40 -8.12 -5.35
N ARG A 20 7.46 -8.50 -6.05
CA ARG A 20 7.34 -9.03 -7.40
C ARG A 20 6.45 -10.27 -7.38
N SER A 21 5.57 -10.37 -8.37
CA SER A 21 4.64 -11.49 -8.51
C SER A 21 4.17 -11.57 -9.96
N LYS A 22 3.45 -12.64 -10.28
CA LYS A 22 2.88 -12.81 -11.62
C LYS A 22 1.73 -11.86 -11.90
N ALA A 23 1.04 -11.40 -10.85
CA ALA A 23 -0.02 -10.42 -10.99
C ALA A 23 0.55 -9.12 -11.55
N LYS A 24 -0.13 -8.52 -12.52
CA LYS A 24 0.28 -7.26 -13.14
C LYS A 24 -0.72 -6.16 -12.81
N TYR A 25 -0.19 -5.00 -12.45
CA TYR A 25 -1.00 -3.83 -12.17
C TYR A 25 -0.79 -2.79 -13.27
N LEU A 26 -1.79 -1.95 -13.49
CA LEU A 26 -1.64 -0.84 -14.44
C LEU A 26 -0.51 0.08 -13.96
N GLY A 27 0.30 0.55 -14.90
CA GLY A 27 1.43 1.42 -14.60
C GLY A 27 2.66 0.71 -14.08
N GLU A 28 2.65 -0.62 -14.02
CA GLU A 28 3.81 -1.39 -13.58
C GLU A 28 4.89 -1.38 -14.66
N VAL A 29 6.14 -1.15 -14.26
CA VAL A 29 7.31 -1.21 -15.14
C VAL A 29 7.85 -2.63 -15.12
N THR A 30 7.91 -3.27 -16.27
CA THR A 30 8.36 -4.65 -16.40
C THR A 30 9.52 -4.72 -17.40
N PRO A 31 10.67 -5.29 -17.02
CA PRO A 31 10.98 -5.79 -15.67
C PRO A 31 11.26 -4.67 -14.68
N SER A 32 11.02 -4.94 -13.40
CA SER A 32 11.39 -4.03 -12.34
C SER A 32 12.92 -3.95 -12.22
N ARG A 33 13.45 -2.77 -11.92
CA ARG A 33 14.87 -2.61 -11.60
C ARG A 33 15.24 -3.22 -10.26
N ASP A 34 14.23 -3.41 -9.40
CA ASP A 34 14.43 -3.98 -8.07
C ASP A 34 14.29 -5.50 -8.15
N ALA A 35 15.21 -6.22 -7.52
CA ALA A 35 15.20 -7.69 -7.55
C ALA A 35 14.04 -8.30 -6.77
N ALA A 36 13.51 -7.59 -5.78
CA ALA A 36 12.49 -8.12 -4.86
C ALA A 36 11.12 -7.46 -5.03
N PHE A 37 11.07 -6.19 -5.41
CA PHE A 37 9.86 -5.38 -5.41
C PHE A 37 9.48 -4.90 -6.79
N LYS A 38 8.18 -4.70 -7.00
CA LYS A 38 7.68 -4.11 -8.24
C LYS A 38 8.13 -2.66 -8.36
N GLN A 39 8.08 -2.14 -9.58
CA GLN A 39 8.38 -0.74 -9.91
C GLN A 39 7.19 -0.19 -10.70
N PHE A 40 6.83 1.06 -10.44
CA PHE A 40 5.73 1.72 -11.16
C PHE A 40 6.21 2.97 -11.88
N GLU A 41 5.45 3.40 -12.88
CA GLU A 41 5.79 4.58 -13.67
C GLU A 41 5.69 5.86 -12.86
N THR A 42 4.70 5.93 -11.95
CA THR A 42 4.48 7.08 -11.08
C THR A 42 4.05 6.62 -9.69
N MET A 43 4.16 7.51 -8.70
CA MET A 43 3.66 7.24 -7.36
C MET A 43 2.16 6.97 -7.36
N ALA A 44 1.39 7.69 -8.18
CA ALA A 44 -0.05 7.48 -8.27
C ALA A 44 -0.38 6.05 -8.72
N TRP A 45 0.34 5.53 -9.71
CA TRP A 45 0.14 4.13 -10.12
C TRP A 45 0.52 3.15 -9.02
N GLY A 46 1.57 3.45 -8.27
CA GLY A 46 1.96 2.63 -7.12
C GLY A 46 0.91 2.63 -6.02
N TYR A 47 0.34 3.78 -5.70
CA TYR A 47 -0.76 3.85 -4.74
C TYR A 47 -2.02 3.14 -5.24
N ARG A 48 -2.33 3.30 -6.52
CA ARG A 48 -3.46 2.58 -7.13
C ARG A 48 -3.32 1.07 -6.93
N ALA A 49 -2.11 0.56 -7.14
CA ALA A 49 -1.86 -0.86 -6.94
C ALA A 49 -2.16 -1.30 -5.50
N MET A 50 -1.87 -0.45 -4.51
CA MET A 50 -2.20 -0.73 -3.12
C MET A 50 -3.72 -0.84 -2.92
N PHE A 51 -4.50 0.10 -3.47
CA PHE A 51 -5.96 0.02 -3.38
C PHE A 51 -6.49 -1.27 -4.01
N VAL A 52 -5.99 -1.61 -5.20
CA VAL A 52 -6.42 -2.81 -5.92
C VAL A 52 -6.07 -4.07 -5.13
N LEU A 53 -4.86 -4.12 -4.57
CA LEU A 53 -4.42 -5.27 -3.79
C LEU A 53 -5.28 -5.45 -2.54
N LEU A 54 -5.55 -4.38 -1.81
CA LEU A 54 -6.39 -4.46 -0.61
C LEU A 54 -7.83 -4.87 -0.96
N ASP A 55 -8.35 -4.41 -2.09
CA ASP A 55 -9.66 -4.85 -2.56
C ASP A 55 -9.66 -6.34 -2.88
N SER A 56 -8.59 -6.86 -3.47
CA SER A 56 -8.46 -8.29 -3.73
C SER A 56 -8.43 -9.09 -2.43
N TYR A 57 -7.80 -8.55 -1.39
CA TYR A 57 -7.81 -9.19 -0.08
C TYR A 57 -9.23 -9.30 0.47
N ARG A 58 -10.02 -8.22 0.37
CA ARG A 58 -11.41 -8.24 0.80
C ARG A 58 -12.20 -9.33 0.07
N ARG A 59 -12.03 -9.43 -1.24
CA ARG A 59 -12.71 -10.46 -2.04
C ARG A 59 -12.31 -11.88 -1.64
N ASN A 60 -11.15 -12.03 -1.01
CA ASN A 60 -10.65 -13.32 -0.54
C ASN A 60 -10.87 -13.53 0.96
N GLY A 61 -11.71 -12.71 1.59
CA GLY A 61 -12.12 -12.89 2.97
C GLY A 61 -11.33 -12.14 4.03
N TYR A 62 -10.34 -11.34 3.64
CA TYR A 62 -9.56 -10.51 4.56
C TYR A 62 -10.25 -9.14 4.66
N ARG A 63 -10.96 -8.90 5.75
CA ARG A 63 -11.89 -7.76 5.84
C ARG A 63 -11.50 -6.65 6.80
N THR A 64 -10.53 -6.89 7.65
CA THR A 64 -10.12 -5.92 8.67
C THR A 64 -8.66 -5.53 8.48
N ILE A 65 -8.25 -4.41 9.11
CA ILE A 65 -6.84 -4.00 9.10
C ILE A 65 -5.96 -5.16 9.57
N ARG A 66 -6.35 -5.81 10.69
CA ARG A 66 -5.57 -6.94 11.22
C ARG A 66 -5.38 -8.04 10.19
N GLN A 67 -6.45 -8.44 9.53
CA GLN A 67 -6.39 -9.51 8.55
C GLN A 67 -5.57 -9.11 7.32
N MET A 68 -5.79 -7.91 6.80
CA MET A 68 -5.08 -7.43 5.61
C MET A 68 -3.60 -7.25 5.86
N ILE A 69 -3.22 -6.63 6.97
CA ILE A 69 -1.80 -6.40 7.29
C ILE A 69 -1.10 -7.72 7.60
N SER A 70 -1.78 -8.64 8.26
CA SER A 70 -1.19 -9.97 8.53
C SER A 70 -0.89 -10.73 7.24
N ARG A 71 -1.69 -10.52 6.21
CA ARG A 71 -1.45 -11.09 4.88
C ARG A 71 -0.38 -10.33 4.11
N TYR A 72 -0.39 -9.00 4.20
CA TYR A 72 0.53 -8.11 3.50
C TYR A 72 1.94 -8.19 4.05
N ALA A 73 2.07 -8.23 5.36
CA ALA A 73 3.35 -8.22 6.08
C ALA A 73 3.37 -9.36 7.12
N PRO A 74 3.58 -10.61 6.66
CA PRO A 74 3.51 -11.77 7.57
C PRO A 74 4.53 -11.72 8.70
N PRO A 75 4.20 -12.30 9.87
CA PRO A 75 5.05 -12.24 11.07
C PRO A 75 6.47 -12.76 10.89
N ILE A 76 6.67 -13.73 10.00
CA ILE A 76 7.99 -14.30 9.75
C ILE A 76 9.00 -13.26 9.27
N GLU A 77 8.53 -12.26 8.50
CA GLU A 77 9.40 -11.26 7.86
C GLU A 77 9.28 -9.87 8.47
N ASN A 78 8.30 -9.63 9.35
CA ASN A 78 7.93 -8.27 9.74
C ASN A 78 7.49 -8.18 11.19
N HIS A 79 7.47 -6.96 11.73
CA HIS A 79 6.89 -6.63 13.03
C HIS A 79 5.40 -6.35 12.82
N THR A 80 4.64 -7.39 12.52
CA THR A 80 3.25 -7.30 12.09
C THR A 80 2.34 -6.60 13.09
N GLU A 81 2.42 -6.93 14.37
CA GLU A 81 1.57 -6.30 15.39
C GLU A 81 1.82 -4.79 15.48
N ASN A 82 3.07 -4.37 15.39
CA ASN A 82 3.40 -2.95 15.39
C ASN A 82 2.84 -2.26 14.15
N TYR A 83 2.93 -2.92 13.01
CA TYR A 83 2.39 -2.41 11.75
C TYR A 83 0.87 -2.21 11.85
N ILE A 84 0.16 -3.23 12.35
CA ILE A 84 -1.29 -3.17 12.55
C ILE A 84 -1.66 -1.98 13.46
N ARG A 85 -0.95 -1.83 14.58
CA ARG A 85 -1.20 -0.74 15.52
C ARG A 85 -0.99 0.62 14.87
N CYS A 86 0.11 0.81 14.14
CA CYS A 86 0.37 2.07 13.45
C CYS A 86 -0.72 2.41 12.44
N VAL A 87 -1.15 1.43 11.65
CA VAL A 87 -2.20 1.69 10.65
C VAL A 87 -3.52 2.03 11.34
N ALA A 88 -3.88 1.31 12.39
CA ALA A 88 -5.11 1.61 13.13
C ALA A 88 -5.06 3.00 13.78
N GLU A 89 -3.96 3.35 14.44
CA GLU A 89 -3.81 4.65 15.09
C GLU A 89 -3.82 5.79 14.08
N TRP A 90 -3.04 5.68 13.03
CA TRP A 90 -2.90 6.78 12.07
C TRP A 90 -4.11 6.94 11.17
N SER A 91 -4.85 5.87 10.90
CA SER A 91 -6.07 5.95 10.10
C SER A 91 -7.29 6.32 10.93
N GLY A 92 -7.25 6.09 12.24
CA GLY A 92 -8.40 6.28 13.11
C GLY A 92 -9.45 5.16 12.97
N ILE A 93 -9.09 4.04 12.33
CA ILE A 93 -10.00 2.92 12.12
C ILE A 93 -9.55 1.75 12.97
N GLY A 94 -10.48 1.12 13.68
CA GLY A 94 -10.16 -0.01 14.55
C GLY A 94 -9.62 -1.20 13.79
N ALA A 95 -8.64 -1.89 14.37
CA ALA A 95 -7.96 -3.01 13.71
C ALA A 95 -8.91 -4.17 13.37
N GLU A 96 -10.02 -4.28 14.07
CA GLU A 96 -11.03 -5.33 13.87
C GLU A 96 -12.29 -4.83 13.14
N GLU A 97 -12.31 -3.57 12.74
CA GLU A 97 -13.46 -2.98 12.06
C GLU A 97 -13.53 -3.44 10.60
N PRO A 98 -14.69 -3.94 10.13
CA PRO A 98 -14.82 -4.35 8.71
C PRO A 98 -14.62 -3.15 7.78
N LEU A 99 -13.84 -3.34 6.74
CA LEU A 99 -13.47 -2.29 5.80
C LEU A 99 -14.35 -2.33 4.56
N ASN A 100 -14.73 -1.13 4.07
CA ASN A 100 -15.31 -0.97 2.74
C ASN A 100 -14.22 -0.50 1.79
N THR A 101 -13.62 -1.43 1.06
CA THR A 101 -12.48 -1.15 0.17
C THR A 101 -12.86 -0.30 -1.04
N GLN A 102 -14.14 -0.07 -1.27
CA GLN A 102 -14.64 0.81 -2.33
C GLN A 102 -14.84 2.25 -1.85
N ALA A 103 -14.74 2.49 -0.53
CA ALA A 103 -14.92 3.83 0.04
C ALA A 103 -13.56 4.52 0.19
N GLY A 104 -13.28 5.50 -0.67
CA GLY A 104 -12.02 6.24 -0.65
C GLY A 104 -11.76 6.94 0.68
N GLU A 105 -12.78 7.54 1.28
CA GLU A 105 -12.64 8.22 2.58
C GLU A 105 -12.18 7.27 3.70
N MET A 106 -12.52 5.98 3.60
CA MET A 106 -12.04 4.97 4.54
C MET A 106 -10.66 4.45 4.15
N MET A 107 -10.43 4.18 2.87
CA MET A 107 -9.21 3.50 2.42
C MET A 107 -8.02 4.44 2.26
N ILE A 108 -8.24 5.72 1.94
CA ILE A 108 -7.12 6.67 1.80
C ILE A 108 -6.27 6.77 3.06
N PRO A 109 -6.86 6.94 4.26
CA PRO A 109 -6.05 6.97 5.49
C PRO A 109 -5.28 5.68 5.74
N ILE A 110 -5.86 4.54 5.38
CA ILE A 110 -5.21 3.24 5.55
C ILE A 110 -4.00 3.13 4.63
N VAL A 111 -4.17 3.43 3.34
CA VAL A 111 -3.08 3.40 2.37
C VAL A 111 -1.99 4.40 2.75
N ALA A 112 -2.37 5.60 3.21
CA ALA A 112 -1.41 6.61 3.68
C ALA A 112 -0.60 6.10 4.86
N ALA A 113 -1.25 5.44 5.82
CA ALA A 113 -0.57 4.87 6.98
C ALA A 113 0.40 3.75 6.58
N MET A 114 -0.02 2.88 5.67
CA MET A 114 0.84 1.81 5.16
C MET A 114 2.07 2.37 4.46
N SER A 115 1.89 3.38 3.60
CA SER A 115 2.98 4.06 2.92
C SER A 115 3.98 4.64 3.94
N ARG A 116 3.48 5.22 5.01
CA ARG A 116 4.32 5.78 6.07
C ARG A 116 5.12 4.71 6.81
N VAL A 117 4.50 3.57 7.11
CA VAL A 117 5.22 2.45 7.73
C VAL A 117 6.32 1.95 6.80
N GLU A 118 6.02 1.78 5.52
CA GLU A 118 6.96 1.22 4.55
C GLU A 118 8.14 2.15 4.27
N ASN A 119 7.94 3.45 4.28
CA ASN A 119 8.96 4.41 3.82
C ASN A 119 9.53 5.29 4.93
N GLY A 120 8.97 5.23 6.13
CA GLY A 120 9.46 6.02 7.26
C GLY A 120 9.24 7.53 7.12
N ARG A 121 8.33 7.95 6.27
CA ARG A 121 7.97 9.36 6.05
C ARG A 121 6.52 9.48 5.59
N PRO A 122 5.91 10.66 5.74
CA PRO A 122 4.51 10.84 5.35
C PRO A 122 4.25 10.50 3.89
N ALA A 123 3.05 9.97 3.63
CA ALA A 123 2.62 9.64 2.28
C ALA A 123 2.42 10.90 1.44
N VAL A 124 2.45 10.74 0.11
CA VAL A 124 2.21 11.82 -0.84
C VAL A 124 0.70 11.89 -1.08
N LEU A 125 -0.01 12.70 -0.30
CA LEU A 125 -1.47 12.74 -0.29
C LEU A 125 -2.10 13.10 -1.64
N SER A 126 -1.49 14.01 -2.39
CA SER A 126 -1.98 14.37 -3.73
C SER A 126 -1.97 13.17 -4.67
N GLU A 127 -0.94 12.34 -4.59
CA GLU A 127 -0.81 11.15 -5.43
C GLU A 127 -1.79 10.06 -5.00
N ILE A 128 -2.06 9.94 -3.71
CA ILE A 128 -3.07 9.01 -3.19
C ILE A 128 -4.47 9.42 -3.68
N GLY A 129 -4.78 10.70 -3.66
CA GLY A 129 -6.04 11.21 -4.18
C GLY A 129 -6.25 10.89 -5.63
N ARG A 130 -5.23 11.07 -6.47
CA ARG A 130 -5.27 10.70 -7.89
C ARG A 130 -5.48 9.20 -8.07
N ALA A 131 -4.78 8.40 -7.29
CA ALA A 131 -4.86 6.95 -7.34
C ALA A 131 -6.26 6.46 -6.97
N SER A 132 -6.87 7.04 -5.95
CA SER A 132 -8.22 6.68 -5.52
C SER A 132 -9.25 6.95 -6.62
N CYS A 133 -9.12 8.06 -7.33
CA CYS A 133 -10.00 8.38 -8.47
C CYS A 133 -9.83 7.38 -9.61
N ARG A 134 -8.57 7.02 -9.94
CA ARG A 134 -8.28 6.05 -11.00
C ARG A 134 -8.82 4.67 -10.68
N GLU A 135 -8.74 4.27 -9.42
CA GLU A 135 -9.21 2.95 -8.98
C GLU A 135 -10.72 2.82 -9.15
N ARG A 136 -11.46 3.91 -9.00
CA ARG A 136 -12.92 3.92 -9.12
C ARG A 136 -13.41 3.94 -10.56
N VAL A 137 -12.54 4.28 -11.49
CA VAL A 137 -12.84 4.27 -12.90
C VAL A 137 -12.56 2.89 -13.50
#